data_4e8416cee4374d54befc2f17cc11a7e9
#
_entry.id   4e8416cee4374d54befc2f17cc11a7e9
#
_cell.length_a   1.000
_cell.length_b   1.000
_cell.length_c   1.000
_cell.angle_alpha   90.00
_cell.angle_beta   90.00
_cell.angle_gamma   90.00
#
_symmetry.space_group_name_H-M   'P 1'
#
loop_
_entity.id
_entity.type
_entity.pdbx_description
1 polymer ?
#
loop_
_entity_poly.entity_id
_entity_poly.type
_entity_poly.pdbx_seq_one_letter_code
_entity_poly.pdbx_strand_id
1 'polypeptide(L)'
;MIYRRSQRFKKAFRNLPGNIQRKTIKAFRLFAKDLKHPSLGIKKIKGAEGIWEGRIDRSYRFTFHFEVDEDSGKTICVFRNVDNHDECLRNP
;
A
#
# COMPACT_ATOMS: atom_id res chain seq x y z
N MET A 1 -14.73 1.26 -4.63
CA MET A 1 -13.41 1.93 -4.51
C MET A 1 -12.57 1.65 -5.74
N ILE A 2 -11.90 2.65 -6.24
CA ILE A 2 -10.98 2.51 -7.38
C ILE A 2 -9.57 2.33 -6.83
N TYR A 3 -8.77 1.47 -7.44
CA TYR A 3 -7.38 1.25 -7.04
C TYR A 3 -6.44 1.76 -8.12
N ARG A 4 -5.40 2.48 -7.70
CA ARG A 4 -4.38 3.03 -8.60
C ARG A 4 -2.99 2.76 -8.00
N ARG A 5 -2.04 2.43 -8.86
CA ARG A 5 -0.64 2.27 -8.47
C ARG A 5 0.16 3.43 -9.03
N SER A 6 0.91 4.14 -8.18
CA SER A 6 1.79 5.20 -8.65
C SER A 6 2.95 4.63 -9.47
N GLN A 7 3.61 5.45 -10.27
CA GLN A 7 4.79 5.02 -11.01
C GLN A 7 5.90 4.56 -10.06
N ARG A 8 6.06 5.27 -8.95
CA ARG A 8 7.03 4.89 -7.91
C ARG A 8 6.72 3.51 -7.33
N PHE A 9 5.44 3.23 -7.06
CA PHE A 9 5.03 1.91 -6.57
C PHE A 9 5.36 0.82 -7.59
N LYS A 10 5.03 1.04 -8.85
CA LYS A 10 5.29 0.05 -9.91
C LYS A 10 6.78 -0.27 -10.02
N LYS A 11 7.64 0.74 -9.94
CA LYS A 11 9.09 0.55 -9.96
C LYS A 11 9.57 -0.20 -8.73
N ALA A 12 9.11 0.19 -7.55
CA ALA A 12 9.46 -0.47 -6.30
C ALA A 12 9.03 -1.95 -6.32
N PHE A 13 7.83 -2.23 -6.79
CA PHE A 13 7.32 -3.60 -6.89
C PHE A 13 8.21 -4.47 -7.80
N ARG A 14 8.61 -3.93 -8.96
CA ARG A 14 9.47 -4.67 -9.89
C ARG A 14 10.81 -5.04 -9.27
N ASN A 15 11.29 -4.25 -8.32
CA ASN A 15 12.58 -4.48 -7.67
C ASN A 15 12.50 -5.40 -6.45
N LEU A 16 11.31 -5.83 -6.07
CA LEU A 16 11.15 -6.76 -4.95
C LEU A 16 11.59 -8.18 -5.33
N PRO A 17 12.11 -8.95 -4.36
CA PRO A 17 12.28 -10.39 -4.58
C PRO A 17 10.96 -11.04 -5.00
N GLY A 18 11.05 -12.09 -5.83
CA GLY A 18 9.84 -12.73 -6.36
C GLY A 18 8.88 -13.25 -5.29
N ASN A 19 9.40 -13.80 -4.19
CA ASN A 19 8.56 -14.27 -3.09
C ASN A 19 7.82 -13.11 -2.40
N ILE A 20 8.44 -11.93 -2.33
CA ILE A 20 7.80 -10.74 -1.76
C ILE A 20 6.76 -10.18 -2.71
N GLN A 21 7.02 -10.22 -4.01
CA GLN A 21 6.00 -9.83 -5.01
C GLN A 21 4.74 -10.68 -4.84
N ARG A 22 4.88 -11.99 -4.68
CA ARG A 22 3.74 -12.89 -4.48
C ARG A 22 2.99 -12.57 -3.18
N LYS A 23 3.72 -12.30 -2.09
CA LYS A 23 3.11 -11.89 -0.81
C LYS A 23 2.37 -10.56 -0.94
N THR A 24 2.92 -9.63 -1.71
CA THR A 24 2.27 -8.32 -1.97
C THR A 24 0.95 -8.51 -2.70
N ILE A 25 0.93 -9.34 -3.74
CA ILE A 25 -0.31 -9.63 -4.47
C ILE A 25 -1.34 -10.25 -3.56
N LYS A 26 -0.95 -11.20 -2.71
CA LYS A 26 -1.83 -11.84 -1.74
C LYS A 26 -2.40 -10.82 -0.76
N ALA A 27 -1.56 -9.93 -0.25
CA ALA A 27 -1.98 -8.87 0.67
C ALA A 27 -2.99 -7.93 0.00
N PHE A 28 -2.78 -7.58 -1.26
CA PHE A 28 -3.68 -6.70 -1.98
C PHE A 28 -5.04 -7.36 -2.28
N ARG A 29 -5.06 -8.65 -2.53
CA ARG A 29 -6.33 -9.38 -2.66
C ARG A 29 -7.10 -9.35 -1.36
N LEU A 30 -6.42 -9.54 -0.23
CA LEU A 30 -7.04 -9.45 1.09
C LEU A 30 -7.51 -8.02 1.38
N PHE A 31 -6.70 -7.03 1.05
CA PHE A 31 -7.04 -5.61 1.21
C PHE A 31 -8.34 -5.26 0.48
N ALA A 32 -8.52 -5.78 -0.73
CA ALA A 32 -9.73 -5.52 -1.52
C ALA A 32 -10.97 -6.18 -0.91
N LYS A 33 -10.80 -7.31 -0.22
CA LYS A 33 -11.91 -8.01 0.43
C LYS A 33 -12.24 -7.44 1.80
N ASP A 34 -11.21 -7.16 2.60
CA ASP A 34 -11.37 -6.76 4.00
C ASP A 34 -10.21 -5.88 4.43
N LEU A 35 -10.37 -4.58 4.20
CA LEU A 35 -9.40 -3.55 4.58
C LEU A 35 -9.03 -3.61 6.05
N LYS A 36 -9.95 -4.08 6.91
CA LYS A 36 -9.75 -4.13 8.36
C LYS A 36 -9.18 -5.45 8.84
N HIS A 37 -8.82 -6.37 7.93
CA HIS A 37 -8.29 -7.66 8.34
C HIS A 37 -7.02 -7.47 9.19
N PRO A 38 -6.93 -8.12 10.38
CA PRO A 38 -5.81 -7.87 11.30
C PRO A 38 -4.43 -8.13 10.73
N SER A 39 -4.29 -9.10 9.82
CA SER A 39 -2.99 -9.42 9.24
C SER A 39 -2.41 -8.31 8.37
N LEU A 40 -3.25 -7.37 7.90
CA LEU A 40 -2.79 -6.22 7.10
C LEU A 40 -2.18 -5.12 7.95
N GLY A 41 -2.53 -5.04 9.23
CA GLY A 41 -1.99 -4.04 10.15
C GLY A 41 -2.13 -2.61 9.65
N ILE A 42 -3.27 -2.29 9.01
CA ILE A 42 -3.51 -0.97 8.44
C ILE A 42 -3.53 0.09 9.54
N LYS A 43 -2.72 1.12 9.38
CA LYS A 43 -2.69 2.25 10.32
C LYS A 43 -2.14 3.50 9.64
N LYS A 44 -2.46 4.67 10.20
CA LYS A 44 -1.91 5.94 9.73
C LYS A 44 -0.43 6.01 10.10
N ILE A 45 0.36 6.58 9.20
CA ILE A 45 1.78 6.82 9.47
C ILE A 45 1.90 8.10 10.29
N LYS A 46 2.52 7.98 11.45
CA LYS A 46 2.76 9.13 12.32
C LYS A 46 3.74 10.08 11.64
N GLY A 47 3.37 11.36 11.55
CA GLY A 47 4.20 12.38 10.92
C GLY A 47 4.04 12.49 9.41
N ALA A 48 3.17 11.69 8.80
CA ALA A 48 2.89 11.75 7.36
C ALA A 48 1.38 11.85 7.16
N GLU A 49 0.85 13.06 7.22
CA GLU A 49 -0.59 13.29 7.17
C GLU A 49 -1.21 12.70 5.90
N GLY A 50 -2.33 11.98 6.09
CA GLY A 50 -3.08 11.39 4.99
C GLY A 50 -2.47 10.13 4.39
N ILE A 51 -1.34 9.66 4.89
CA ILE A 51 -0.68 8.47 4.39
C ILE A 51 -0.81 7.33 5.39
N TRP A 52 -1.15 6.15 4.86
CA TRP A 52 -1.38 4.94 5.62
C TRP A 52 -0.34 3.89 5.27
N GLU A 53 -0.09 2.97 6.19
CA GLU A 53 0.73 1.79 5.92
C GLU A 53 -0.07 0.50 6.06
N GLY A 54 0.38 -0.52 5.34
CA GLY A 54 -0.10 -1.88 5.48
C GLY A 54 1.06 -2.86 5.50
N ARG A 55 0.81 -4.03 6.06
CA ARG A 55 1.84 -5.07 6.23
C ARG A 55 1.77 -6.08 5.09
N ILE A 56 2.94 -6.36 4.47
CA ILE A 56 3.11 -7.48 3.55
C ILE A 56 3.52 -8.73 4.34
N ASP A 57 4.58 -8.59 5.14
CA ASP A 57 5.04 -9.57 6.11
C ASP A 57 5.80 -8.84 7.23
N ARG A 58 6.61 -9.56 8.01
CA ARG A 58 7.36 -8.94 9.10
C ARG A 58 8.29 -7.82 8.66
N SER A 59 8.87 -7.96 7.48
CA SER A 59 9.94 -7.09 7.01
C SER A 59 9.51 -6.07 5.96
N TYR A 60 8.37 -6.29 5.31
CA TYR A 60 7.92 -5.47 4.18
C TYR A 60 6.60 -4.80 4.47
N ARG A 61 6.48 -3.56 3.99
CA ARG A 61 5.28 -2.72 4.14
C ARG A 61 4.92 -2.11 2.80
N PHE A 62 3.66 -1.69 2.66
CA PHE A 62 3.22 -0.84 1.57
C PHE A 62 2.57 0.42 2.15
N THR A 63 2.55 1.48 1.36
CA THR A 63 1.93 2.75 1.76
C THR A 63 0.89 3.15 0.73
N PHE A 64 -0.11 3.89 1.19
CA PHE A 64 -1.20 4.34 0.32
C PHE A 64 -1.86 5.59 0.90
N HIS A 65 -2.58 6.30 0.02
CA HIS A 65 -3.43 7.40 0.42
C HIS A 65 -4.74 7.32 -0.37
N PHE A 66 -5.70 8.13 0.04
CA PHE A 66 -6.99 8.20 -0.64
C PHE A 66 -7.13 9.53 -1.37
N GLU A 67 -7.74 9.46 -2.56
CA GLU A 67 -8.15 10.64 -3.34
C GLU A 67 -9.62 10.46 -3.70
N VAL A 68 -10.25 11.54 -4.15
CA VAL A 68 -11.62 11.50 -4.66
C VAL A 68 -11.55 11.80 -6.16
N ASP A 69 -12.17 10.92 -6.95
CA ASP A 69 -12.32 11.17 -8.37
C ASP A 69 -13.37 12.26 -8.57
N GLU A 70 -12.97 13.39 -9.14
CA GLU A 70 -13.83 14.57 -9.29
C GLU A 70 -15.04 14.30 -10.17
N ASP A 71 -14.91 13.47 -11.19
CA ASP A 71 -16.00 13.19 -12.13
C ASP A 71 -17.06 12.28 -11.53
N SER A 72 -16.67 11.22 -10.84
CA SER A 72 -17.59 10.21 -10.32
C SER A 72 -17.89 10.36 -8.84
N GLY A 73 -17.09 11.12 -8.10
CA GLY A 73 -17.18 11.21 -6.64
C GLY A 73 -16.68 9.95 -5.91
N LYS A 74 -16.15 8.97 -6.64
CA LYS A 74 -15.67 7.72 -6.04
C LYS A 74 -14.32 7.91 -5.36
N THR A 75 -14.09 7.14 -4.29
CA THR A 75 -12.81 7.12 -3.60
C THR A 75 -11.79 6.31 -4.41
N ILE A 76 -10.60 6.87 -4.56
CA ILE A 76 -9.46 6.23 -5.19
C ILE A 76 -8.44 5.91 -4.10
N CYS A 77 -8.02 4.65 -4.02
CA CYS A 77 -6.92 4.24 -3.17
C CYS A 77 -5.65 4.19 -4.03
N VAL A 78 -4.69 5.03 -3.72
CA VAL A 78 -3.44 5.14 -4.49
C VAL A 78 -2.32 4.46 -3.70
N PHE A 79 -1.77 3.38 -4.24
CA PHE A 79 -0.60 2.71 -3.66
C PHE A 79 0.65 3.49 -4.03
N ARG A 80 1.42 3.90 -3.01
CA ARG A 80 2.52 4.87 -3.15
C ARG A 80 3.87 4.22 -3.21
N ASN A 81 4.12 3.24 -2.33
CA ASN A 81 5.41 2.58 -2.20
C ASN A 81 5.24 1.19 -1.62
N VAL A 82 6.22 0.33 -1.87
CA VAL A 82 6.35 -0.98 -1.24
C VAL A 82 7.83 -1.27 -1.10
N ASP A 83 8.27 -1.58 0.11
CA ASP A 83 9.69 -1.81 0.41
C ASP A 83 9.82 -2.46 1.79
N ASN A 84 11.05 -2.73 2.21
CA ASN A 84 11.27 -3.14 3.58
C ASN A 84 10.77 -2.06 4.55
N HIS A 85 10.55 -2.46 5.80
CA HIS A 85 9.92 -1.61 6.81
C HIS A 85 10.59 -0.24 6.94
N ASP A 86 11.92 -0.21 7.07
CA ASP A 86 12.63 1.05 7.30
C ASP A 86 12.57 1.98 6.10
N GLU A 87 12.84 1.44 4.91
CA GLU A 87 12.81 2.24 3.68
C GLU A 87 11.41 2.74 3.36
N CYS A 88 10.40 1.89 3.52
CA CYS A 88 9.03 2.25 3.23
C CYS A 88 8.53 3.37 4.14
N LEU A 89 8.88 3.35 5.42
CA LEU A 89 8.47 4.38 6.37
C LEU A 89 9.32 5.65 6.28
N ARG A 90 10.54 5.55 5.76
CA ARG A 90 11.38 6.72 5.50
C ARG A 90 10.88 7.51 4.31
N ASN A 91 10.37 6.82 3.29
CA ASN A 91 9.88 7.43 2.05
C ASN A 91 8.47 6.91 1.71
N PRO A 92 7.50 7.22 2.55
CA PRO A 92 6.16 6.70 2.33
C PRO A 92 5.46 7.33 1.14
#